data_b7d70349f6f9b4225d50fe5cf675ab60
#
_entry.id   b7d70349f6f9b4225d50fe5cf675ab60
#
_cell.length_a   1.000
_cell.length_b   1.000
_cell.length_c   1.000
_cell.angle_alpha   90.00
_cell.angle_beta   90.00
_cell.angle_gamma   90.00
#
_symmetry.space_group_name_H-M   'P 1'
#
loop_
_entity.id
_entity.type
_entity.pdbx_description
1 polymer ?
#
loop_
_entity_poly.entity_id
_entity_poly.type
_entity_poly.pdbx_seq_one_letter_code
_entity_poly.pdbx_strand_id
1 'polypeptide(L)'
;MWIITSENSYISITATQKEKIAQLNYLTNKSSVMKSEYQVQHGIWILIDEIEKSQTPYTIDAYWFMLTIHLPNGQNRIIYHADYGFDSSTLRRIFEDKIYTSKILRENWFLVAEDMLVARENTRYSNPDNNSSACIQFAEKYGYPLIFKPNDGSLWSWVSKIFDKNQLLATLSHFNQSNKGMHLLQTYILGRDYRVLYLDGEILVAYERIPPTITGDGENTIKNLIETNFPTINQKKVEHYLETQGINTETILQKNKTLSLLPTANIATWGSIREIKHTDRDTIFLRKIAAAFWARYFWIDIISEGELANGYILEINKSPITKWICEYSPAFKNLFSTKIRTTIQKDEKLI
;
A
#
# COMPACT_ATOMS: atom_id res chain seq x y z
N MET A 1 4.29 -38.46 -0.96
CA MET A 1 4.62 -37.64 -2.12
C MET A 1 3.61 -37.92 -3.22
N TRP A 2 2.81 -36.94 -3.61
CA TRP A 2 1.88 -37.07 -4.72
C TRP A 2 2.22 -35.98 -5.72
N ILE A 3 2.61 -36.39 -6.90
CA ILE A 3 2.69 -35.51 -8.06
C ILE A 3 1.43 -35.84 -8.86
N ILE A 4 0.56 -34.89 -9.04
CA ILE A 4 -0.59 -35.07 -9.89
C ILE A 4 -0.41 -34.24 -11.15
N THR A 5 -0.41 -34.93 -12.25
CA THR A 5 -0.40 -34.37 -13.57
C THR A 5 -1.83 -33.99 -13.95
N SER A 6 -2.00 -32.77 -14.40
CA SER A 6 -3.07 -32.22 -15.24
C SER A 6 -4.54 -32.22 -14.80
N GLU A 7 -4.97 -32.83 -13.71
CA GLU A 7 -6.38 -32.75 -13.29
C GLU A 7 -6.49 -32.68 -11.76
N ASN A 8 -6.79 -31.50 -11.21
CA ASN A 8 -7.15 -31.20 -9.82
C ASN A 8 -6.16 -31.64 -8.72
N SER A 9 -5.28 -30.72 -8.23
CA SER A 9 -4.17 -31.28 -7.49
C SER A 9 -3.54 -30.43 -6.42
N TYR A 10 -3.44 -31.02 -5.27
CA TYR A 10 -2.60 -30.59 -4.17
C TYR A 10 -1.25 -31.31 -4.25
N ILE A 11 -0.13 -30.61 -4.03
CA ILE A 11 1.19 -31.23 -3.89
C ILE A 11 1.48 -31.34 -2.40
N SER A 12 1.48 -32.55 -1.85
CA SER A 12 1.97 -32.82 -0.51
C SER A 12 3.46 -33.13 -0.55
N ILE A 13 4.29 -32.33 0.12
CA ILE A 13 5.73 -32.51 0.10
C ILE A 13 6.18 -33.01 1.49
N THR A 14 6.49 -34.30 1.57
CA THR A 14 7.10 -34.96 2.74
C THR A 14 8.37 -35.69 2.33
N ALA A 15 9.32 -35.01 1.69
CA ALA A 15 10.54 -35.65 1.18
C ALA A 15 11.81 -34.93 1.67
N THR A 16 12.94 -35.63 1.59
CA THR A 16 14.24 -35.12 1.97
C THR A 16 14.64 -33.85 1.20
N GLN A 17 15.46 -32.98 1.81
CA GLN A 17 15.85 -31.67 1.24
C GLN A 17 16.35 -31.71 -0.21
N LYS A 18 17.10 -32.76 -0.60
CA LYS A 18 17.63 -32.89 -1.98
C LYS A 18 16.56 -33.12 -3.04
N GLU A 19 15.55 -33.91 -2.74
CA GLU A 19 14.42 -34.17 -3.65
C GLU A 19 13.51 -32.94 -3.77
N LYS A 20 13.37 -32.17 -2.69
CA LYS A 20 12.61 -30.91 -2.67
C LYS A 20 13.25 -29.84 -3.55
N ILE A 21 14.57 -29.68 -3.48
CA ILE A 21 15.34 -28.74 -4.32
C ILE A 21 15.22 -29.14 -5.79
N ALA A 22 15.30 -30.43 -6.10
CA ALA A 22 15.12 -30.93 -7.47
C ALA A 22 13.68 -30.69 -7.99
N GLN A 23 12.66 -30.82 -7.14
CA GLN A 23 11.27 -30.51 -7.48
C GLN A 23 11.00 -29.02 -7.59
N LEU A 24 11.55 -28.19 -6.71
CA LEU A 24 11.51 -26.74 -6.82
C LEU A 24 12.21 -26.26 -8.09
N ASN A 25 13.38 -26.81 -8.42
CA ASN A 25 14.09 -26.52 -9.67
C ASN A 25 13.34 -27.03 -10.90
N TYR A 26 12.64 -28.16 -10.83
CA TYR A 26 11.76 -28.66 -11.89
C TYR A 26 10.53 -27.77 -12.07
N LEU A 27 9.90 -27.35 -10.97
CA LEU A 27 8.78 -26.42 -10.97
C LEU A 27 9.21 -25.01 -11.39
N THR A 28 10.40 -24.53 -10.98
CA THR A 28 10.97 -23.25 -11.43
C THR A 28 11.38 -23.30 -12.90
N ASN A 29 11.88 -24.41 -13.41
CA ASN A 29 12.19 -24.57 -14.84
C ASN A 29 10.92 -24.74 -15.70
N LYS A 30 9.88 -25.41 -15.22
CA LYS A 30 8.54 -25.37 -15.83
C LYS A 30 7.88 -23.99 -15.66
N SER A 31 8.15 -23.27 -14.56
CA SER A 31 7.63 -21.94 -14.32
C SER A 31 8.25 -20.86 -15.22
N SER A 32 9.32 -21.14 -15.96
CA SER A 32 9.78 -20.19 -16.98
C SER A 32 8.76 -20.03 -18.12
N VAL A 33 7.96 -21.05 -18.40
CA VAL A 33 6.82 -20.99 -19.32
C VAL A 33 5.55 -20.51 -18.59
N MET A 34 5.34 -20.86 -17.32
CA MET A 34 4.20 -20.38 -16.51
C MET A 34 4.43 -18.99 -15.87
N LYS A 35 5.68 -18.50 -15.78
CA LYS A 35 6.00 -17.14 -15.28
C LYS A 35 5.39 -16.02 -16.11
N SER A 36 4.95 -16.29 -17.35
CA SER A 36 4.26 -15.31 -18.19
C SER A 36 2.75 -15.21 -17.91
N GLU A 37 2.12 -16.23 -17.34
CA GLU A 37 0.65 -16.27 -17.18
C GLU A 37 0.17 -16.15 -15.73
N TYR A 38 0.95 -16.62 -14.74
CA TYR A 38 0.56 -16.57 -13.33
C TYR A 38 1.66 -15.93 -12.48
N GLN A 39 1.38 -14.78 -11.90
CA GLN A 39 2.28 -14.15 -10.91
C GLN A 39 2.29 -15.02 -9.66
N VAL A 40 3.40 -15.74 -9.44
CA VAL A 40 3.64 -16.43 -8.16
C VAL A 40 3.46 -15.47 -7.01
N GLN A 41 2.58 -15.80 -6.08
CA GLN A 41 2.26 -14.90 -4.97
C GLN A 41 3.45 -14.76 -4.03
N HIS A 42 4.08 -13.62 -4.08
CA HIS A 42 5.31 -13.31 -3.38
C HIS A 42 5.22 -13.54 -1.86
N GLY A 43 4.04 -13.28 -1.26
CA GLY A 43 3.83 -13.51 0.17
C GLY A 43 3.98 -14.98 0.59
N ILE A 44 3.61 -15.92 -0.27
CA ILE A 44 3.81 -17.36 -0.04
C ILE A 44 5.27 -17.74 -0.25
N TRP A 45 5.86 -17.28 -1.37
CA TRP A 45 7.24 -17.59 -1.73
C TRP A 45 8.25 -17.21 -0.64
N ILE A 46 8.05 -16.07 0.01
CA ILE A 46 8.93 -15.60 1.10
C ILE A 46 8.97 -16.58 2.27
N LEU A 47 7.86 -17.26 2.57
CA LEU A 47 7.75 -18.14 3.72
C LEU A 47 8.31 -19.55 3.48
N ILE A 48 8.37 -20.00 2.23
CA ILE A 48 8.76 -21.38 1.93
C ILE A 48 10.15 -21.68 2.47
N ASP A 49 11.12 -20.80 2.22
CA ASP A 49 12.51 -20.99 2.72
C ASP A 49 12.54 -21.16 4.25
N GLU A 50 11.71 -20.42 4.99
CA GLU A 50 11.66 -20.48 6.46
C GLU A 50 10.90 -21.69 6.98
N ILE A 51 9.83 -22.11 6.30
CA ILE A 51 9.07 -23.31 6.62
C ILE A 51 9.94 -24.55 6.38
N GLU A 52 10.70 -24.57 5.30
CA GLU A 52 11.63 -25.66 4.99
C GLU A 52 12.76 -25.77 6.01
N LYS A 53 13.36 -24.65 6.43
CA LYS A 53 14.36 -24.63 7.50
C LYS A 53 13.81 -25.21 8.82
N SER A 54 12.54 -24.97 9.12
CA SER A 54 11.88 -25.49 10.32
C SER A 54 11.39 -26.93 10.18
N GLN A 55 11.52 -27.55 8.99
CA GLN A 55 11.03 -28.88 8.66
C GLN A 55 9.52 -29.06 8.92
N THR A 56 8.77 -27.98 8.91
CA THR A 56 7.31 -28.02 9.12
C THR A 56 6.64 -28.54 7.84
N PRO A 57 5.77 -29.56 7.90
CA PRO A 57 5.05 -30.07 6.74
C PRO A 57 4.12 -29.00 6.16
N TYR A 58 4.05 -28.91 4.83
CA TYR A 58 3.17 -27.98 4.15
C TYR A 58 2.68 -28.52 2.80
N THR A 59 1.62 -27.93 2.28
CA THR A 59 1.14 -28.14 0.91
C THR A 59 0.91 -26.80 0.24
N ILE A 60 1.13 -26.73 -1.08
CA ILE A 60 0.88 -25.56 -1.91
C ILE A 60 -0.04 -25.99 -3.04
N ASP A 61 -1.03 -25.16 -3.36
CA ASP A 61 -1.89 -25.39 -4.52
C ASP A 61 -1.13 -25.20 -5.86
N ALA A 62 -1.68 -25.75 -6.93
CA ALA A 62 -1.03 -25.73 -8.26
C ALA A 62 -0.80 -24.32 -8.82
N TYR A 63 -1.53 -23.31 -8.33
CA TYR A 63 -1.46 -21.90 -8.78
C TYR A 63 -0.60 -21.02 -7.86
N TRP A 64 -0.09 -21.55 -6.76
CA TRP A 64 0.70 -20.82 -5.76
C TRP A 64 -0.06 -19.68 -5.07
N PHE A 65 -1.37 -19.80 -4.96
CA PHE A 65 -2.21 -18.84 -4.26
C PHE A 65 -2.44 -19.20 -2.80
N MET A 66 -2.41 -20.50 -2.48
CA MET A 66 -2.71 -21.02 -1.16
C MET A 66 -1.58 -21.90 -0.65
N LEU A 67 -1.11 -21.59 0.54
CA LEU A 67 -0.16 -22.41 1.31
C LEU A 67 -0.88 -22.92 2.56
N THR A 68 -0.85 -24.22 2.76
CA THR A 68 -1.35 -24.86 3.98
C THR A 68 -0.17 -25.40 4.80
N ILE A 69 0.03 -24.88 5.99
CA ILE A 69 1.02 -25.37 6.96
C ILE A 69 0.33 -26.37 7.85
N HIS A 70 0.90 -27.60 7.94
CA HIS A 70 0.37 -28.68 8.79
C HIS A 70 1.04 -28.61 10.15
N LEU A 71 0.28 -28.28 11.19
CA LEU A 71 0.78 -28.06 12.53
C LEU A 71 0.91 -29.39 13.30
N PRO A 72 1.83 -29.49 14.29
CA PRO A 72 2.01 -30.70 15.08
C PRO A 72 0.77 -31.14 15.87
N ASN A 73 -0.12 -30.21 16.20
CA ASN A 73 -1.38 -30.49 16.88
C ASN A 73 -2.51 -31.03 15.96
N GLY A 74 -2.19 -31.26 14.66
CA GLY A 74 -3.15 -31.75 13.67
C GLY A 74 -4.00 -30.64 13.00
N GLN A 75 -3.86 -29.40 13.41
CA GLN A 75 -4.53 -28.27 12.78
C GLN A 75 -3.79 -27.80 11.52
N ASN A 76 -4.48 -27.04 10.67
CA ASN A 76 -3.92 -26.46 9.47
C ASN A 76 -3.96 -24.93 9.55
N ARG A 77 -2.84 -24.28 9.27
CA ARG A 77 -2.78 -22.86 9.04
C ARG A 77 -2.81 -22.58 7.54
N ILE A 78 -3.86 -21.92 7.09
CA ILE A 78 -4.02 -21.56 5.68
C ILE A 78 -3.54 -20.12 5.48
N ILE A 79 -2.70 -19.91 4.48
CA ILE A 79 -2.21 -18.62 4.02
C ILE A 79 -2.68 -18.45 2.58
N TYR A 80 -3.33 -17.34 2.28
CA TYR A 80 -3.85 -17.04 0.97
C TYR A 80 -3.29 -15.71 0.48
N HIS A 81 -2.52 -15.73 -0.62
CA HIS A 81 -1.76 -14.60 -1.13
C HIS A 81 -0.76 -14.05 -0.08
N ALA A 82 -0.91 -12.77 0.31
CA ALA A 82 -0.16 -12.12 1.38
C ALA A 82 -0.94 -12.03 2.70
N ASP A 83 -2.04 -12.80 2.80
CA ASP A 83 -2.88 -12.86 3.98
C ASP A 83 -2.44 -14.02 4.87
N TYR A 84 -1.76 -13.68 5.94
CA TYR A 84 -1.23 -14.67 6.91
C TYR A 84 -2.27 -15.04 8.00
N GLY A 85 -3.50 -14.51 7.91
CA GLY A 85 -4.57 -14.80 8.87
C GLY A 85 -4.35 -14.20 10.26
N PHE A 86 -3.59 -13.11 10.37
CA PHE A 86 -3.36 -12.43 11.66
C PHE A 86 -4.52 -11.54 12.07
N ASP A 87 -5.29 -11.03 11.11
CA ASP A 87 -6.35 -10.08 11.32
C ASP A 87 -7.72 -10.63 10.89
N SER A 88 -8.77 -10.17 11.55
CA SER A 88 -10.14 -10.57 11.22
C SER A 88 -10.58 -10.05 9.84
N SER A 89 -11.53 -10.74 9.22
CA SER A 89 -12.13 -10.28 7.96
C SER A 89 -12.84 -8.93 8.09
N THR A 90 -13.45 -8.65 9.25
CA THR A 90 -14.08 -7.37 9.56
C THR A 90 -13.06 -6.24 9.57
N LEU A 91 -11.94 -6.43 10.26
CA LEU A 91 -10.87 -5.43 10.31
C LEU A 91 -10.32 -5.13 8.91
N ARG A 92 -10.12 -6.16 8.11
CA ARG A 92 -9.64 -5.98 6.72
C ARG A 92 -10.61 -5.15 5.87
N ARG A 93 -11.90 -5.28 6.06
CA ARG A 93 -12.92 -4.45 5.40
C ARG A 93 -12.91 -3.01 5.90
N ILE A 94 -12.68 -2.80 7.19
CA ILE A 94 -12.53 -1.45 7.75
C ILE A 94 -11.31 -0.75 7.14
N PHE A 95 -10.18 -1.42 7.00
CA PHE A 95 -8.99 -0.83 6.37
C PHE A 95 -9.15 -0.54 4.86
N GLU A 96 -10.10 -1.19 4.18
CA GLU A 96 -10.47 -0.84 2.81
C GLU A 96 -11.31 0.44 2.73
N ASP A 97 -12.02 0.78 3.81
CA ASP A 97 -12.91 1.93 3.91
C ASP A 97 -12.21 3.08 4.64
N LYS A 98 -11.73 4.07 3.86
CA LYS A 98 -10.92 5.17 4.40
C LYS A 98 -11.69 6.05 5.38
N ILE A 99 -12.99 6.26 5.14
CA ILE A 99 -13.80 7.11 6.02
C ILE A 99 -14.04 6.45 7.39
N TYR A 100 -14.30 5.13 7.42
CA TYR A 100 -14.45 4.43 8.69
C TYR A 100 -13.12 4.23 9.40
N THR A 101 -12.03 4.04 8.68
CA THR A 101 -10.68 4.01 9.25
C THR A 101 -10.35 5.34 9.90
N SER A 102 -10.56 6.47 9.22
CA SER A 102 -10.29 7.81 9.78
C SER A 102 -11.20 8.14 10.96
N LYS A 103 -12.48 7.71 10.92
CA LYS A 103 -13.41 7.85 12.04
C LYS A 103 -12.90 7.16 13.30
N ILE A 104 -12.51 5.88 13.21
CA ILE A 104 -12.00 5.13 14.37
C ILE A 104 -10.70 5.76 14.88
N LEU A 105 -9.82 6.18 13.99
CA LEU A 105 -8.59 6.89 14.37
C LEU A 105 -8.89 8.19 15.14
N ARG A 106 -9.82 9.00 14.64
CA ARG A 106 -10.23 10.27 15.28
C ARG A 106 -10.87 10.04 16.64
N GLU A 107 -11.73 9.03 16.78
CA GLU A 107 -12.35 8.65 18.06
C GLU A 107 -11.31 8.15 19.09
N ASN A 108 -10.16 7.69 18.65
CA ASN A 108 -9.02 7.29 19.48
C ASN A 108 -7.92 8.39 19.58
N TRP A 109 -8.25 9.64 19.23
CA TRP A 109 -7.39 10.83 19.38
C TRP A 109 -6.13 10.81 18.51
N PHE A 110 -6.10 10.05 17.41
CA PHE A 110 -5.04 10.14 16.43
C PHE A 110 -5.27 11.29 15.45
N LEU A 111 -4.18 11.88 14.96
CA LEU A 111 -4.24 12.92 13.94
C LEU A 111 -4.61 12.30 12.59
N VAL A 112 -5.71 12.75 12.04
CA VAL A 112 -6.18 12.44 10.69
C VAL A 112 -6.59 13.75 10.01
N ALA A 113 -6.48 13.79 8.69
CA ALA A 113 -7.02 14.92 7.94
C ALA A 113 -8.53 15.02 8.13
N GLU A 114 -9.07 16.24 8.09
CA GLU A 114 -10.52 16.41 8.04
C GLU A 114 -11.05 15.82 6.75
N ASP A 115 -12.12 15.05 6.84
CA ASP A 115 -12.67 14.33 5.71
C ASP A 115 -14.20 14.22 5.77
N MET A 116 -14.79 14.00 4.61
CA MET A 116 -16.20 13.67 4.46
C MET A 116 -16.39 12.62 3.37
N LEU A 117 -17.39 11.76 3.57
CA LEU A 117 -17.85 10.85 2.54
C LEU A 117 -18.58 11.61 1.44
N VAL A 118 -18.35 11.25 0.17
CA VAL A 118 -19.04 11.81 -0.99
C VAL A 118 -19.74 10.70 -1.74
N ALA A 119 -21.07 10.81 -1.83
CA ALA A 119 -21.90 9.90 -2.61
C ALA A 119 -22.36 10.59 -3.91
N ARG A 120 -22.49 9.82 -4.99
CA ARG A 120 -23.10 10.32 -6.22
C ARG A 120 -24.55 10.71 -5.97
N GLU A 121 -24.94 11.83 -6.55
CA GLU A 121 -26.33 12.27 -6.51
C GLU A 121 -27.28 11.22 -7.11
N ASN A 122 -28.51 11.19 -6.63
CA ASN A 122 -29.56 10.25 -7.07
C ASN A 122 -29.22 8.76 -6.85
N THR A 123 -28.31 8.43 -5.94
CA THR A 123 -28.08 7.06 -5.49
C THR A 123 -28.68 6.85 -4.11
N ARG A 124 -28.90 5.57 -3.74
CA ARG A 124 -29.41 5.20 -2.39
C ARG A 124 -28.52 5.65 -1.23
N TYR A 125 -27.29 6.04 -1.50
CA TYR A 125 -26.30 6.44 -0.50
C TYR A 125 -26.21 7.97 -0.37
N SER A 126 -26.82 8.73 -1.31
CA SER A 126 -26.79 10.18 -1.27
C SER A 126 -27.78 10.73 -0.24
N ASN A 127 -27.31 11.68 0.53
CA ASN A 127 -28.11 12.42 1.50
C ASN A 127 -27.57 13.88 1.61
N PRO A 128 -28.22 14.78 2.37
CA PRO A 128 -27.78 16.18 2.49
C PRO A 128 -26.35 16.36 3.00
N ASP A 129 -25.80 15.39 3.76
CA ASP A 129 -24.50 15.51 4.42
C ASP A 129 -23.33 15.00 3.54
N ASN A 130 -23.62 14.43 2.35
CA ASN A 130 -22.58 13.82 1.50
C ASN A 130 -22.76 14.07 0.00
N ASN A 131 -23.60 15.02 -0.38
CA ASN A 131 -23.85 15.44 -1.76
C ASN A 131 -22.92 16.58 -2.20
N SER A 132 -23.10 17.08 -3.43
CA SER A 132 -22.29 18.19 -3.95
C SER A 132 -22.39 19.47 -3.12
N SER A 133 -23.55 19.78 -2.54
CA SER A 133 -23.73 20.95 -1.67
C SER A 133 -22.92 20.83 -0.39
N ALA A 134 -22.92 19.64 0.23
CA ALA A 134 -22.09 19.38 1.41
C ALA A 134 -20.58 19.50 1.11
N CYS A 135 -20.15 19.07 -0.08
CA CYS A 135 -18.76 19.24 -0.51
C CYS A 135 -18.35 20.71 -0.63
N ILE A 136 -19.26 21.57 -1.12
CA ILE A 136 -19.00 23.01 -1.21
C ILE A 136 -18.90 23.62 0.19
N GLN A 137 -19.80 23.26 1.11
CA GLN A 137 -19.75 23.71 2.50
C GLN A 137 -18.47 23.23 3.21
N PHE A 138 -18.04 22.00 2.95
CA PHE A 138 -16.76 21.48 3.46
C PHE A 138 -15.58 22.32 2.96
N ALA A 139 -15.55 22.64 1.66
CA ALA A 139 -14.51 23.47 1.08
C ALA A 139 -14.54 24.93 1.61
N GLU A 140 -15.71 25.50 1.85
CA GLU A 140 -15.84 26.82 2.47
C GLU A 140 -15.35 26.84 3.95
N LYS A 141 -15.55 25.74 4.67
CA LYS A 141 -15.11 25.61 6.06
C LYS A 141 -13.60 25.40 6.19
N TYR A 142 -13.01 24.54 5.36
CA TYR A 142 -11.63 24.10 5.54
C TYR A 142 -10.64 24.71 4.54
N GLY A 143 -11.13 25.35 3.48
CA GLY A 143 -10.29 25.96 2.44
C GLY A 143 -9.69 24.95 1.47
N TYR A 144 -8.78 25.45 0.64
CA TYR A 144 -8.05 24.68 -0.37
C TYR A 144 -6.55 24.67 -0.06
N PRO A 145 -5.76 23.69 -0.57
CA PRO A 145 -6.18 22.61 -1.46
C PRO A 145 -6.89 21.46 -0.72
N LEU A 146 -7.71 20.73 -1.44
CA LEU A 146 -8.40 19.52 -0.99
C LEU A 146 -7.95 18.31 -1.83
N ILE A 147 -8.16 17.13 -1.30
CA ILE A 147 -7.96 15.85 -2.00
C ILE A 147 -9.32 15.18 -2.21
N PHE A 148 -9.63 14.84 -3.46
CA PHE A 148 -10.77 14.02 -3.81
C PHE A 148 -10.29 12.66 -4.28
N LYS A 149 -10.71 11.57 -3.61
CA LYS A 149 -10.20 10.21 -3.87
C LYS A 149 -11.28 9.16 -3.61
N PRO A 150 -11.19 7.96 -4.25
CA PRO A 150 -12.06 6.83 -3.91
C PRO A 150 -11.97 6.47 -2.42
N ASN A 151 -13.13 6.16 -1.81
CA ASN A 151 -13.19 5.70 -0.43
C ASN A 151 -12.62 4.29 -0.28
N ASP A 152 -12.86 3.44 -1.27
CA ASP A 152 -12.34 2.09 -1.37
C ASP A 152 -11.26 1.96 -2.46
N GLY A 153 -10.48 0.88 -2.39
CA GLY A 153 -9.45 0.57 -3.38
C GLY A 153 -8.08 1.19 -3.12
N SER A 154 -7.08 0.63 -3.80
CA SER A 154 -5.66 0.89 -3.58
C SER A 154 -4.94 1.55 -4.77
N LEU A 155 -5.63 1.79 -5.88
CA LEU A 155 -5.01 2.35 -7.07
C LEU A 155 -5.26 3.87 -7.13
N TRP A 156 -4.19 4.63 -7.34
CA TRP A 156 -4.16 6.09 -7.48
C TRP A 156 -4.98 6.65 -8.68
N SER A 157 -5.77 5.81 -9.33
CA SER A 157 -6.76 6.24 -10.29
C SER A 157 -7.85 7.04 -9.57
N TRP A 158 -8.14 8.24 -10.05
CA TRP A 158 -9.15 9.14 -9.49
C TRP A 158 -8.77 9.90 -8.20
N VAL A 159 -7.49 10.00 -7.86
CA VAL A 159 -7.03 10.93 -6.84
C VAL A 159 -6.77 12.28 -7.50
N SER A 160 -7.50 13.29 -7.09
CA SER A 160 -7.37 14.66 -7.59
C SER A 160 -7.06 15.62 -6.45
N LYS A 161 -6.06 16.48 -6.64
CA LYS A 161 -5.81 17.63 -5.78
C LYS A 161 -6.57 18.82 -6.35
N ILE A 162 -7.39 19.45 -5.53
CA ILE A 162 -8.35 20.50 -5.90
C ILE A 162 -7.86 21.80 -5.26
N PHE A 163 -7.64 22.81 -6.07
CA PHE A 163 -7.04 24.09 -5.64
C PHE A 163 -8.04 25.23 -5.48
N ASP A 164 -9.23 25.09 -6.07
CA ASP A 164 -10.27 26.11 -6.03
C ASP A 164 -11.68 25.54 -6.21
N LYS A 165 -12.68 26.43 -6.07
CA LYS A 165 -14.09 26.07 -6.20
C LYS A 165 -14.46 25.58 -7.60
N ASN A 166 -13.86 26.12 -8.65
CA ASN A 166 -14.19 25.72 -10.03
C ASN A 166 -13.73 24.30 -10.30
N GLN A 167 -12.52 23.97 -9.86
CA GLN A 167 -11.99 22.59 -9.95
C GLN A 167 -12.83 21.61 -9.11
N LEU A 168 -13.31 22.01 -7.93
CA LEU A 168 -14.22 21.19 -7.13
C LEU A 168 -15.51 20.89 -7.89
N LEU A 169 -16.16 21.91 -8.44
CA LEU A 169 -17.41 21.76 -9.20
C LEU A 169 -17.22 20.87 -10.44
N ALA A 170 -16.14 21.06 -11.18
CA ALA A 170 -15.82 20.22 -12.34
C ALA A 170 -15.60 18.75 -11.94
N THR A 171 -14.86 18.52 -10.84
CA THR A 171 -14.60 17.17 -10.30
C THR A 171 -15.89 16.49 -9.85
N LEU A 172 -16.77 17.18 -9.13
CA LEU A 172 -18.04 16.64 -8.67
C LEU A 172 -18.99 16.35 -9.86
N SER A 173 -19.03 17.22 -10.87
CA SER A 173 -19.81 16.98 -12.10
C SER A 173 -19.33 15.70 -12.81
N HIS A 174 -18.01 15.52 -12.98
CA HIS A 174 -17.45 14.32 -13.58
C HIS A 174 -17.72 13.06 -12.74
N PHE A 175 -17.58 13.16 -11.42
CA PHE A 175 -17.89 12.08 -10.50
C PHE A 175 -19.36 11.65 -10.59
N ASN A 176 -20.30 12.58 -10.61
CA ASN A 176 -21.75 12.30 -10.71
C ASN A 176 -22.13 11.60 -12.02
N GLN A 177 -21.38 11.81 -13.10
CA GLN A 177 -21.57 11.15 -14.39
C GLN A 177 -20.87 9.78 -14.47
N SER A 178 -19.99 9.46 -13.53
CA SER A 178 -19.23 8.21 -13.53
C SER A 178 -20.04 7.05 -12.93
N ASN A 179 -19.57 5.80 -13.16
CA ASN A 179 -20.09 4.61 -12.49
C ASN A 179 -19.27 4.22 -11.26
N LYS A 180 -18.49 5.14 -10.69
CA LYS A 180 -17.63 4.89 -9.53
C LYS A 180 -18.43 4.85 -8.24
N GLY A 181 -17.91 4.10 -7.26
CA GLY A 181 -18.45 4.03 -5.92
C GLY A 181 -18.29 5.33 -5.13
N MET A 182 -18.41 5.24 -3.82
CA MET A 182 -18.24 6.38 -2.94
C MET A 182 -16.81 6.92 -2.99
N HIS A 183 -16.68 8.23 -2.83
CA HIS A 183 -15.40 8.94 -2.71
C HIS A 183 -15.31 9.62 -1.36
N LEU A 184 -14.15 10.13 -1.03
CA LEU A 184 -13.98 11.05 0.08
C LEU A 184 -13.36 12.37 -0.41
N LEU A 185 -13.79 13.47 0.20
CA LEU A 185 -13.17 14.77 0.12
C LEU A 185 -12.42 15.01 1.42
N GLN A 186 -11.14 15.40 1.34
CA GLN A 186 -10.25 15.48 2.49
C GLN A 186 -9.37 16.72 2.40
N THR A 187 -9.03 17.33 3.54
CA THR A 187 -8.04 18.40 3.58
C THR A 187 -6.68 17.88 3.16
N TYR A 188 -5.94 18.70 2.41
CA TYR A 188 -4.57 18.37 2.04
C TYR A 188 -3.62 18.61 3.20
N ILE A 189 -2.85 17.60 3.55
CA ILE A 189 -1.81 17.71 4.59
C ILE A 189 -0.46 17.87 3.89
N LEU A 190 0.26 18.93 4.26
CA LEU A 190 1.64 19.15 3.81
C LEU A 190 2.59 18.37 4.71
N GLY A 191 3.64 17.81 4.13
CA GLY A 191 4.68 17.08 4.85
C GLY A 191 5.28 15.97 4.01
N ARG A 192 6.19 15.23 4.62
CA ARG A 192 6.85 14.06 4.02
C ARG A 192 5.97 12.85 4.18
N ASP A 193 5.92 12.03 3.13
CA ASP A 193 5.08 10.84 3.04
C ASP A 193 5.85 9.60 3.51
N TYR A 194 5.41 9.02 4.61
CA TYR A 194 6.02 7.84 5.20
C TYR A 194 5.10 6.63 5.08
N ARG A 195 5.69 5.48 4.77
CA ARG A 195 5.03 4.19 4.82
C ARG A 195 5.73 3.28 5.81
N VAL A 196 4.97 2.70 6.73
CA VAL A 196 5.49 1.90 7.83
C VAL A 196 4.81 0.54 7.85
N LEU A 197 5.60 -0.54 7.91
CA LEU A 197 5.11 -1.89 8.10
C LEU A 197 5.14 -2.26 9.58
N TYR A 198 3.98 -2.60 10.10
CA TYR A 198 3.82 -3.06 11.46
C TYR A 198 3.40 -4.53 11.50
N LEU A 199 4.01 -5.29 12.41
CA LEU A 199 3.62 -6.67 12.71
C LEU A 199 3.80 -6.97 14.20
N ASP A 200 2.71 -7.38 14.84
CA ASP A 200 2.66 -7.98 16.18
C ASP A 200 3.52 -7.24 17.23
N GLY A 201 3.38 -5.94 17.30
CA GLY A 201 4.06 -5.09 18.30
C GLY A 201 5.33 -4.41 17.81
N GLU A 202 5.79 -4.64 16.58
CA GLU A 202 7.05 -4.12 16.07
C GLU A 202 6.89 -3.42 14.72
N ILE A 203 7.70 -2.38 14.50
CA ILE A 203 7.92 -1.79 13.18
C ILE A 203 9.00 -2.64 12.49
N LEU A 204 8.64 -3.26 11.37
CA LEU A 204 9.59 -4.06 10.59
C LEU A 204 10.40 -3.22 9.62
N VAL A 205 9.78 -2.18 9.06
CA VAL A 205 10.43 -1.20 8.19
C VAL A 205 9.62 0.08 8.15
N ALA A 206 10.33 1.19 8.06
CA ALA A 206 9.77 2.50 7.80
C ALA A 206 10.58 3.18 6.70
N TYR A 207 9.90 3.78 5.73
CA TYR A 207 10.55 4.52 4.67
C TYR A 207 9.72 5.74 4.25
N GLU A 208 10.46 6.77 3.85
CA GLU A 208 9.90 7.94 3.20
C GLU A 208 9.71 7.63 1.71
N ARG A 209 8.55 7.95 1.18
CA ARG A 209 8.26 7.94 -0.25
C ARG A 209 8.53 9.33 -0.81
N ILE A 210 9.36 9.39 -1.84
CA ILE A 210 9.78 10.64 -2.47
C ILE A 210 9.22 10.64 -3.89
N PRO A 211 8.39 11.63 -4.25
CA PRO A 211 7.87 11.73 -5.61
C PRO A 211 9.01 11.94 -6.62
N PRO A 212 8.80 11.60 -7.89
CA PRO A 212 9.80 11.89 -8.92
C PRO A 212 10.06 13.39 -8.95
N THR A 213 11.34 13.76 -8.82
CA THR A 213 11.76 15.15 -8.64
C THR A 213 12.95 15.44 -9.55
N ILE A 214 12.92 16.58 -10.24
CA ILE A 214 14.06 17.13 -10.99
C ILE A 214 14.72 18.24 -10.20
N THR A 215 16.02 18.40 -10.43
CA THR A 215 16.80 19.54 -9.91
C THR A 215 17.27 20.40 -11.07
N GLY A 216 16.99 21.70 -11.01
CA GLY A 216 17.43 22.65 -12.02
C GLY A 216 18.94 22.78 -12.08
N ASP A 217 19.48 22.87 -13.28
CA ASP A 217 20.89 23.19 -13.57
C ASP A 217 21.10 24.65 -13.94
N GLY A 218 19.99 25.39 -14.19
CA GLY A 218 20.01 26.80 -14.63
C GLY A 218 20.16 26.96 -16.15
N GLU A 219 20.18 25.89 -16.92
CA GLU A 219 20.41 25.90 -18.37
C GLU A 219 19.32 25.20 -19.16
N ASN A 220 18.86 24.03 -18.67
CA ASN A 220 17.86 23.21 -19.33
C ASN A 220 16.42 23.58 -18.93
N THR A 221 15.50 23.41 -19.88
CA THR A 221 14.06 23.53 -19.60
C THR A 221 13.59 22.36 -18.72
N ILE A 222 12.51 22.57 -17.99
CA ILE A 222 11.85 21.52 -17.21
C ILE A 222 11.59 20.29 -18.08
N LYS A 223 11.13 20.48 -19.33
CA LYS A 223 10.89 19.40 -20.28
C LYS A 223 12.14 18.60 -20.58
N ASN A 224 13.25 19.25 -20.91
CA ASN A 224 14.52 18.57 -21.18
C ASN A 224 15.02 17.79 -19.95
N LEU A 225 14.88 18.38 -18.76
CA LEU A 225 15.26 17.70 -17.50
C LEU A 225 14.38 16.46 -17.25
N ILE A 226 13.08 16.51 -17.56
CA ILE A 226 12.18 15.37 -17.44
C ILE A 226 12.58 14.25 -18.42
N GLU A 227 12.76 14.59 -19.69
CA GLU A 227 13.14 13.62 -20.74
C GLU A 227 14.47 12.94 -20.44
N THR A 228 15.44 13.68 -19.91
CA THR A 228 16.76 13.14 -19.56
C THR A 228 16.73 12.24 -18.31
N ASN A 229 16.07 12.68 -17.25
CA ASN A 229 16.10 11.97 -15.96
C ASN A 229 15.03 10.87 -15.83
N PHE A 230 13.93 11.00 -16.57
CA PHE A 230 12.76 10.10 -16.49
C PHE A 230 12.23 9.73 -17.89
N PRO A 231 13.02 9.06 -18.74
CA PRO A 231 12.72 8.85 -20.17
C PRO A 231 11.44 8.06 -20.43
N THR A 232 10.96 7.28 -19.47
CA THR A 232 9.74 6.45 -19.61
C THR A 232 8.60 6.90 -18.68
N ILE A 233 8.72 8.08 -18.05
CA ILE A 233 7.61 8.64 -17.27
C ILE A 233 6.43 9.01 -18.18
N ASN A 234 5.23 8.90 -17.68
CA ASN A 234 4.05 9.35 -18.43
C ASN A 234 4.05 10.88 -18.54
N GLN A 235 4.64 11.40 -19.62
CA GLN A 235 4.80 12.82 -19.86
C GLN A 235 3.48 13.59 -19.79
N LYS A 236 2.40 13.08 -20.42
CA LYS A 236 1.09 13.72 -20.39
C LYS A 236 0.56 13.91 -18.97
N LYS A 237 0.80 12.93 -18.09
CA LYS A 237 0.38 13.01 -16.68
C LYS A 237 1.21 14.05 -15.92
N VAL A 238 2.50 14.14 -16.22
CA VAL A 238 3.40 15.13 -15.61
C VAL A 238 3.05 16.54 -16.09
N GLU A 239 2.90 16.75 -17.40
CA GLU A 239 2.52 18.03 -17.99
C GLU A 239 1.20 18.52 -17.39
N HIS A 240 0.17 17.69 -17.38
CA HIS A 240 -1.11 18.03 -16.77
C HIS A 240 -0.97 18.43 -15.29
N TYR A 241 -0.17 17.68 -14.51
CA TYR A 241 0.06 18.04 -13.11
C TYR A 241 0.78 19.39 -12.96
N LEU A 242 1.83 19.64 -13.75
CA LEU A 242 2.56 20.90 -13.71
C LEU A 242 1.71 22.09 -14.17
N GLU A 243 0.88 21.91 -15.20
CA GLU A 243 -0.10 22.90 -15.65
C GLU A 243 -1.07 23.28 -14.53
N THR A 244 -1.57 22.31 -13.74
CA THR A 244 -2.45 22.61 -12.58
C THR A 244 -1.74 23.43 -11.50
N GLN A 245 -0.40 23.44 -11.49
CA GLN A 245 0.43 24.28 -10.60
C GLN A 245 0.83 25.63 -11.27
N GLY A 246 0.36 25.91 -12.47
CA GLY A 246 0.74 27.09 -13.24
C GLY A 246 2.19 27.04 -13.74
N ILE A 247 2.80 25.86 -13.86
CA ILE A 247 4.18 25.66 -14.26
C ILE A 247 4.23 25.30 -15.75
N ASN A 248 4.96 26.13 -16.53
CA ASN A 248 5.21 25.85 -17.94
C ASN A 248 6.50 25.03 -18.09
N THR A 249 6.42 23.88 -18.75
CA THR A 249 7.52 22.96 -18.95
C THR A 249 8.64 23.49 -19.85
N GLU A 250 8.38 24.50 -20.68
CA GLU A 250 9.39 25.19 -21.51
C GLU A 250 10.23 26.21 -20.71
N THR A 251 9.92 26.40 -19.40
CA THR A 251 10.67 27.30 -18.53
C THR A 251 11.97 26.64 -18.07
N ILE A 252 13.07 27.42 -18.02
CA ILE A 252 14.34 26.96 -17.42
C ILE A 252 14.19 26.90 -15.89
N LEU A 253 14.49 25.74 -15.31
CA LEU A 253 14.48 25.58 -13.86
C LEU A 253 15.78 26.13 -13.26
N GLN A 254 15.66 27.09 -12.35
CA GLN A 254 16.80 27.72 -11.69
C GLN A 254 17.72 26.67 -11.04
N LYS A 255 19.04 26.95 -11.08
CA LYS A 255 20.07 26.06 -10.51
C LYS A 255 19.77 25.73 -9.05
N ASN A 256 19.86 24.45 -8.71
CA ASN A 256 19.58 23.89 -7.38
C ASN A 256 18.10 23.98 -6.92
N LYS A 257 17.21 24.49 -7.73
CA LYS A 257 15.79 24.45 -7.42
C LYS A 257 15.21 23.07 -7.74
N THR A 258 14.48 22.49 -6.81
CA THR A 258 13.84 21.19 -7.00
C THR A 258 12.37 21.36 -7.40
N LEU A 259 11.89 20.49 -8.27
CA LEU A 259 10.51 20.45 -8.72
C LEU A 259 9.99 19.01 -8.71
N SER A 260 8.90 18.79 -7.97
CA SER A 260 8.19 17.51 -7.97
C SER A 260 7.36 17.36 -9.25
N LEU A 261 7.48 16.23 -9.93
CA LEU A 261 6.84 15.97 -11.22
C LEU A 261 5.44 15.34 -11.08
N LEU A 262 5.13 14.79 -9.91
CA LEU A 262 3.84 14.17 -9.61
C LEU A 262 3.45 14.47 -8.16
N PRO A 263 2.15 14.49 -7.85
CA PRO A 263 1.67 14.76 -6.49
C PRO A 263 1.91 13.60 -5.53
N THR A 264 2.34 12.45 -6.04
CA THR A 264 2.41 11.20 -5.28
C THR A 264 3.74 10.50 -5.50
N ALA A 265 4.24 9.88 -4.44
CA ALA A 265 5.50 9.17 -4.41
C ALA A 265 5.31 7.65 -4.64
N ASN A 266 4.64 7.26 -5.71
CA ASN A 266 4.47 5.85 -6.03
C ASN A 266 5.70 5.32 -6.77
N ILE A 267 6.32 4.25 -6.25
CA ILE A 267 7.48 3.58 -6.86
C ILE A 267 7.17 3.12 -8.29
N ALA A 268 5.95 2.63 -8.54
CA ALA A 268 5.52 2.24 -9.88
C ALA A 268 5.45 3.41 -10.88
N THR A 269 5.52 4.64 -10.41
CA THR A 269 5.50 5.88 -11.22
C THR A 269 6.74 6.74 -10.98
N TRP A 270 7.93 6.11 -10.93
CA TRP A 270 9.22 6.77 -10.75
C TRP A 270 9.47 7.44 -9.39
N GLY A 271 8.60 7.21 -8.39
CA GLY A 271 8.92 7.58 -7.02
C GLY A 271 10.11 6.79 -6.50
N SER A 272 10.86 7.37 -5.58
CA SER A 272 11.94 6.71 -4.85
C SER A 272 11.57 6.52 -3.38
N ILE A 273 12.36 5.71 -2.68
CA ILE A 273 12.21 5.50 -1.25
C ILE A 273 13.52 5.81 -0.54
N ARG A 274 13.38 6.24 0.69
CA ARG A 274 14.48 6.38 1.62
C ARG A 274 14.10 5.70 2.93
N GLU A 275 14.81 4.64 3.30
CA GLU A 275 14.62 4.02 4.61
C GLU A 275 14.93 5.02 5.72
N ILE A 276 14.10 5.02 6.75
CA ILE A 276 14.25 5.88 7.92
C ILE A 276 14.41 5.03 9.19
N LYS A 277 15.18 5.54 10.13
CA LYS A 277 15.24 4.96 11.47
C LYS A 277 13.99 5.40 12.23
N HIS A 278 13.36 4.46 12.90
CA HIS A 278 12.25 4.71 13.81
C HIS A 278 12.71 4.68 15.27
N THR A 279 11.96 5.34 16.13
CA THR A 279 12.23 5.44 17.55
C THR A 279 11.30 4.53 18.36
N ASP A 280 11.61 4.34 19.66
CA ASP A 280 10.69 3.65 20.58
C ASP A 280 9.35 4.38 20.69
N ARG A 281 9.34 5.71 20.60
CA ARG A 281 8.13 6.52 20.58
C ARG A 281 7.24 6.19 19.36
N ASP A 282 7.83 6.02 18.19
CA ASP A 282 7.11 5.62 16.98
C ASP A 282 6.53 4.20 17.14
N THR A 283 7.29 3.30 17.73
CA THR A 283 6.81 1.94 18.01
C THR A 283 5.64 1.94 19.00
N ILE A 284 5.70 2.72 20.06
CA ILE A 284 4.61 2.89 21.03
C ILE A 284 3.37 3.51 20.34
N PHE A 285 3.58 4.48 19.48
CA PHE A 285 2.52 5.11 18.71
C PHE A 285 1.79 4.08 17.83
N LEU A 286 2.52 3.25 17.07
CA LEU A 286 1.92 2.22 16.24
C LEU A 286 1.23 1.12 17.06
N ARG A 287 1.76 0.78 18.24
CA ARG A 287 1.07 -0.16 19.15
C ARG A 287 -0.28 0.37 19.63
N LYS A 288 -0.39 1.68 19.89
CA LYS A 288 -1.69 2.31 20.25
C LYS A 288 -2.67 2.25 19.08
N ILE A 289 -2.21 2.49 17.85
CA ILE A 289 -3.04 2.35 16.64
C ILE A 289 -3.49 0.90 16.50
N ALA A 290 -2.56 -0.04 16.58
CA ALA A 290 -2.85 -1.48 16.50
C ALA A 290 -3.90 -1.89 17.56
N ALA A 291 -3.79 -1.40 18.79
CA ALA A 291 -4.75 -1.65 19.87
C ALA A 291 -6.14 -1.09 19.58
N ALA A 292 -6.24 0.13 19.01
CA ALA A 292 -7.52 0.75 18.65
C ALA A 292 -8.31 -0.07 17.61
N PHE A 293 -7.63 -0.82 16.77
CA PHE A 293 -8.23 -1.67 15.73
C PHE A 293 -8.20 -3.17 16.07
N TRP A 294 -7.52 -3.58 17.12
CA TRP A 294 -7.17 -4.99 17.38
C TRP A 294 -6.40 -5.60 16.21
N ALA A 295 -5.54 -4.79 15.58
CA ALA A 295 -4.78 -5.14 14.40
C ALA A 295 -3.39 -5.67 14.76
N ARG A 296 -2.92 -6.62 13.95
CA ARG A 296 -1.58 -7.21 14.15
C ARG A 296 -0.66 -6.98 12.96
N TYR A 297 -1.20 -6.83 11.74
CA TYR A 297 -0.41 -6.78 10.52
C TYR A 297 -0.97 -5.80 9.49
N PHE A 298 -0.27 -4.69 9.25
CA PHE A 298 -0.72 -3.65 8.31
C PHE A 298 0.43 -2.76 7.83
N TRP A 299 0.24 -2.15 6.64
CA TRP A 299 0.92 -0.92 6.26
C TRP A 299 0.12 0.27 6.76
N ILE A 300 0.83 1.33 7.16
CA ILE A 300 0.23 2.62 7.48
C ILE A 300 0.97 3.73 6.73
N ASP A 301 0.19 4.66 6.18
CA ASP A 301 0.69 5.84 5.48
C ASP A 301 0.52 7.06 6.38
N ILE A 302 1.62 7.77 6.63
CA ILE A 302 1.69 8.90 7.57
C ILE A 302 2.35 10.09 6.88
N ILE A 303 1.71 11.27 6.98
CA ILE A 303 2.35 12.53 6.59
C ILE A 303 2.88 13.22 7.84
N SER A 304 4.19 13.53 7.86
CA SER A 304 4.84 14.20 8.99
C SER A 304 6.00 15.08 8.53
N GLU A 305 6.34 16.09 9.31
CA GLU A 305 7.54 16.90 9.11
C GLU A 305 8.82 16.23 9.65
N GLY A 306 8.69 15.14 10.41
CA GLY A 306 9.83 14.45 11.02
C GLY A 306 9.46 13.15 11.74
N GLU A 307 8.95 13.25 12.96
CA GLU A 307 8.58 12.09 13.77
C GLU A 307 7.24 11.49 13.32
N LEU A 308 7.19 10.16 13.18
CA LEU A 308 5.97 9.45 12.78
C LEU A 308 4.85 9.64 13.81
N ALA A 309 5.20 9.64 15.09
CA ALA A 309 4.25 9.76 16.19
C ALA A 309 3.50 11.12 16.26
N ASN A 310 3.98 12.12 15.54
CA ASN A 310 3.35 13.45 15.42
C ASN A 310 2.67 13.65 14.06
N GLY A 311 2.61 12.62 13.23
CA GLY A 311 2.10 12.70 11.86
C GLY A 311 0.59 12.49 11.75
N TYR A 312 0.06 12.92 10.61
CA TYR A 312 -1.30 12.65 10.18
C TYR A 312 -1.38 11.29 9.51
N ILE A 313 -2.27 10.43 9.97
CA ILE A 313 -2.51 9.14 9.36
C ILE A 313 -3.42 9.34 8.15
N LEU A 314 -2.98 8.91 6.97
CA LEU A 314 -3.74 9.02 5.73
C LEU A 314 -4.57 7.79 5.42
N GLU A 315 -4.01 6.60 5.65
CA GLU A 315 -4.68 5.32 5.43
C GLU A 315 -3.94 4.19 6.15
N ILE A 316 -4.67 3.12 6.41
CA ILE A 316 -4.12 1.83 6.85
C ILE A 316 -4.46 0.80 5.78
N ASN A 317 -3.45 0.04 5.34
CA ASN A 317 -3.60 -0.94 4.28
C ASN A 317 -3.48 -2.36 4.83
N LYS A 318 -4.48 -3.20 4.55
CA LYS A 318 -4.45 -4.63 4.86
C LYS A 318 -3.54 -5.42 3.93
N SER A 319 -3.18 -6.61 4.34
CA SER A 319 -2.46 -7.59 3.51
C SER A 319 -1.28 -6.96 2.76
N PRO A 320 -0.30 -6.43 3.48
CA PRO A 320 0.83 -5.71 2.90
C PRO A 320 1.56 -6.49 1.81
N ILE A 321 1.65 -5.91 0.61
CA ILE A 321 2.48 -6.46 -0.47
C ILE A 321 3.91 -5.99 -0.23
N THR A 322 4.79 -6.97 0.08
CA THR A 322 6.19 -6.69 0.43
C THR A 322 7.18 -7.05 -0.68
N LYS A 323 6.70 -7.49 -1.85
CA LYS A 323 7.54 -7.98 -2.96
C LYS A 323 8.71 -7.06 -3.28
N TRP A 324 8.42 -5.82 -3.60
CA TRP A 324 9.42 -4.86 -4.05
C TRP A 324 10.47 -4.53 -2.97
N ILE A 325 10.07 -4.47 -1.69
CA ILE A 325 11.03 -4.18 -0.62
C ILE A 325 11.90 -5.40 -0.28
N CYS A 326 11.36 -6.61 -0.42
CA CYS A 326 12.14 -7.84 -0.28
C CYS A 326 13.14 -8.02 -1.43
N GLU A 327 12.79 -7.57 -2.62
CA GLU A 327 13.71 -7.54 -3.78
C GLU A 327 14.79 -6.47 -3.61
N TYR A 328 14.43 -5.33 -3.03
CA TYR A 328 15.36 -4.23 -2.76
C TYR A 328 16.32 -4.53 -1.59
N SER A 329 15.86 -5.19 -0.53
CA SER A 329 16.63 -5.47 0.67
C SER A 329 16.56 -6.94 1.10
N PRO A 330 17.60 -7.75 0.81
CA PRO A 330 17.69 -9.13 1.29
C PRO A 330 17.66 -9.24 2.83
N ALA A 331 18.22 -8.25 3.54
CA ALA A 331 18.17 -8.19 4.99
C ALA A 331 16.74 -8.07 5.51
N PHE A 332 15.93 -7.18 4.88
CA PHE A 332 14.51 -7.07 5.19
C PHE A 332 13.76 -8.36 4.87
N LYS A 333 14.03 -9.00 3.72
CA LYS A 333 13.39 -10.29 3.37
C LYS A 333 13.58 -11.31 4.49
N ASN A 334 14.80 -11.47 4.98
CA ASN A 334 15.12 -12.42 6.05
C ASN A 334 14.44 -12.07 7.38
N LEU A 335 14.45 -10.79 7.77
CA LEU A 335 13.76 -10.30 8.97
C LEU A 335 12.26 -10.57 8.86
N PHE A 336 11.65 -10.21 7.73
CA PHE A 336 10.22 -10.34 7.50
C PHE A 336 9.77 -11.81 7.51
N SER A 337 10.43 -12.69 6.76
CA SER A 337 10.10 -14.12 6.72
C SER A 337 10.23 -14.78 8.10
N THR A 338 11.32 -14.49 8.83
CA THR A 338 11.53 -14.98 10.19
C THR A 338 10.44 -14.49 11.14
N LYS A 339 10.06 -13.21 11.04
CA LYS A 339 9.04 -12.62 11.92
C LYS A 339 7.66 -13.21 11.66
N ILE A 340 7.26 -13.37 10.39
CA ILE A 340 6.01 -14.04 10.04
C ILE A 340 5.97 -15.47 10.62
N ARG A 341 7.02 -16.26 10.38
CA ARG A 341 7.12 -17.63 10.92
C ARG A 341 7.01 -17.67 12.44
N THR A 342 7.76 -16.82 13.13
CA THR A 342 7.73 -16.80 14.62
C THR A 342 6.38 -16.33 15.16
N THR A 343 5.70 -15.42 14.48
CA THR A 343 4.35 -14.98 14.83
C THR A 343 3.33 -16.12 14.67
N ILE A 344 3.40 -16.87 13.56
CA ILE A 344 2.57 -18.08 13.37
C ILE A 344 2.83 -19.09 14.49
N GLN A 345 4.10 -19.41 14.79
CA GLN A 345 4.46 -20.37 15.84
C GLN A 345 4.01 -19.91 17.25
N LYS A 346 3.97 -18.61 17.51
CA LYS A 346 3.45 -18.06 18.76
C LYS A 346 1.95 -18.27 18.89
N ASP A 347 1.20 -18.03 17.81
CA ASP A 347 -0.24 -18.28 17.78
C ASP A 347 -0.59 -19.73 18.05
N GLU A 348 0.18 -20.67 17.51
CA GLU A 348 0.01 -22.11 17.71
C GLU A 348 0.19 -22.56 19.16
N LYS A 349 1.05 -21.88 19.93
CA LYS A 349 1.27 -22.19 21.36
C LYS A 349 0.17 -21.60 22.26
N LEU A 350 -0.67 -20.73 21.74
CA LEU A 350 -1.78 -20.11 22.47
C LEU A 350 -3.11 -20.85 22.28
N ILE A 351 -3.12 -21.88 21.41
CA ILE A 351 -4.24 -22.80 21.17
C ILE A 351 -3.88 -24.17 21.74
#